data_01508f5c3a9d23d3d3d82e25892e4a13
#
_entry.id   01508f5c3a9d23d3d3d82e25892e4a13
#
_cell.length_a   1.000
_cell.length_b   1.000
_cell.length_c   1.000
_cell.angle_alpha   90.00
_cell.angle_beta   90.00
_cell.angle_gamma   90.00
#
_symmetry.space_group_name_H-M   'P 1'
#
loop_
_entity.id
_entity.type
_entity.pdbx_description
1 polymer ?
#
loop_
_entity_poly.entity_id
_entity_poly.type
_entity_poly.pdbx_seq_one_letter_code
_entity_poly.pdbx_strand_id
1 'polypeptide(L)'
;VPVRCDPDGKVTHVGMLLQQAADGSISRMVVSGRVMLNERIRDALMRHLEKDLGPFALPRVPPEPSPFTVVEYFTDPSISGFYDPRHHAVSLAYVVPVTGECEPSQKALDLAWFTPEQAVSDDVIREMTSGHDRLIRLALASVGQLP
;
A
#
# COMPACT_ATOMS: atom_id res chain seq x y z
N VAL A 1 0.29 -0.13 -3.25
CA VAL A 1 0.21 1.31 -2.97
C VAL A 1 -0.77 1.93 -3.97
N PRO A 2 -2.02 2.22 -3.55
CA PRO A 2 -2.98 2.91 -4.39
C PRO A 2 -2.60 4.38 -4.55
N VAL A 3 -2.77 4.91 -5.76
CA VAL A 3 -2.42 6.30 -6.07
C VAL A 3 -3.52 6.97 -6.88
N ARG A 4 -3.63 8.29 -6.72
CA ARG A 4 -4.39 9.17 -7.63
C ARG A 4 -3.42 9.83 -8.59
N CYS A 5 -3.85 9.99 -9.83
CA CYS A 5 -3.06 10.62 -10.87
C CYS A 5 -3.82 11.80 -11.49
N ASP A 6 -3.08 12.78 -12.01
CA ASP A 6 -3.63 13.82 -12.85
C ASP A 6 -3.91 13.29 -14.28
N PRO A 7 -4.50 14.11 -15.18
CA PRO A 7 -4.77 13.68 -16.55
C PRO A 7 -3.53 13.28 -17.35
N ASP A 8 -2.35 13.77 -16.97
CA ASP A 8 -1.07 13.43 -17.61
C ASP A 8 -0.45 12.14 -17.04
N GLY A 9 -1.10 11.51 -16.05
CA GLY A 9 -0.63 10.29 -15.42
C GLY A 9 0.37 10.51 -14.28
N LYS A 10 0.62 11.75 -13.87
CA LYS A 10 1.49 12.08 -12.75
C LYS A 10 0.77 11.75 -11.43
N VAL A 11 1.45 11.04 -10.55
CA VAL A 11 0.92 10.73 -9.21
C VAL A 11 0.77 12.02 -8.40
N THR A 12 -0.43 12.28 -7.94
CA THR A 12 -0.77 13.46 -7.12
C THR A 12 -1.01 13.10 -5.66
N HIS A 13 -1.50 11.90 -5.39
CA HIS A 13 -1.79 11.45 -4.03
C HIS A 13 -1.51 9.97 -3.88
N VAL A 14 -1.16 9.58 -2.66
CA VAL A 14 -1.01 8.19 -2.20
C VAL A 14 -2.11 7.88 -1.21
N GLY A 15 -2.81 6.76 -1.39
CA GLY A 15 -3.88 6.31 -0.50
C GLY A 15 -3.34 5.39 0.59
N MET A 16 -3.69 5.66 1.84
CA MET A 16 -3.30 4.82 2.98
C MET A 16 -4.46 4.62 3.93
N LEU A 17 -4.57 3.41 4.44
CA LEU A 17 -5.55 3.01 5.44
C LEU A 17 -4.99 3.21 6.84
N LEU A 18 -5.85 3.57 7.78
CA LEU A 18 -5.53 3.53 9.20
C LEU A 18 -6.23 2.30 9.79
N GLN A 19 -5.47 1.33 10.27
CA GLN A 19 -6.01 0.09 10.80
C GLN A 19 -5.09 -0.54 11.82
N GLN A 20 -5.57 -1.60 12.48
CA GLN A 20 -4.76 -2.35 13.42
C GLN A 20 -3.68 -3.15 12.68
N ALA A 21 -2.42 -2.91 13.06
CA ALA A 21 -1.28 -3.66 12.56
C ALA A 21 -1.17 -5.06 13.20
N ALA A 22 -0.28 -5.90 12.67
CA ALA A 22 -0.07 -7.26 13.14
C ALA A 22 0.36 -7.35 14.61
N ASP A 23 1.05 -6.34 15.13
CA ASP A 23 1.47 -6.23 16.53
C ASP A 23 0.38 -5.68 17.47
N GLY A 24 -0.81 -5.40 16.95
CA GLY A 24 -1.94 -4.85 17.70
C GLY A 24 -1.99 -3.33 17.78
N SER A 25 -0.96 -2.63 17.34
CA SER A 25 -0.94 -1.16 17.29
C SER A 25 -1.81 -0.63 16.15
N ILE A 26 -2.23 0.64 16.24
CA ILE A 26 -2.87 1.34 15.13
C ILE A 26 -1.79 1.90 14.22
N SER A 27 -1.89 1.63 12.92
CA SER A 27 -0.90 2.04 11.94
C SER A 27 -1.52 2.52 10.65
N ARG A 28 -0.88 3.50 10.02
CA ARG A 28 -1.14 3.91 8.65
C ARG A 28 -0.47 2.92 7.72
N MET A 29 -1.23 2.28 6.85
CA MET A 29 -0.80 1.13 6.05
C MET A 29 -1.30 1.23 4.62
N VAL A 30 -0.59 0.57 3.72
CA VAL A 30 -1.06 0.37 2.34
C VAL A 30 -1.94 -0.88 2.25
N VAL A 31 -2.68 -1.00 1.16
CA VAL A 31 -3.45 -2.21 0.85
C VAL A 31 -2.49 -3.39 0.70
N SER A 32 -2.78 -4.48 1.38
CA SER A 32 -1.97 -5.70 1.33
C SER A 32 -2.83 -6.94 1.52
N GLY A 33 -2.28 -8.09 1.13
CA GLY A 33 -2.93 -9.36 1.32
C GLY A 33 -2.21 -10.51 0.61
N ARG A 34 -2.74 -11.70 0.78
CA ARG A 34 -2.15 -12.92 0.24
C ARG A 34 -2.68 -13.23 -1.17
N VAL A 35 -1.84 -13.89 -1.95
CA VAL A 35 -2.26 -14.55 -3.18
C VAL A 35 -2.77 -15.94 -2.80
N MET A 36 -3.96 -16.31 -3.28
CA MET A 36 -4.57 -17.60 -3.01
C MET A 36 -4.03 -18.67 -3.98
N LEU A 37 -4.21 -19.94 -3.62
CA LEU A 37 -3.85 -21.04 -4.49
C LEU A 37 -4.54 -20.90 -5.86
N ASN A 38 -3.76 -21.01 -6.94
CA ASN A 38 -4.21 -20.87 -8.32
C ASN A 38 -4.82 -19.51 -8.68
N GLU A 39 -4.64 -18.50 -7.83
CA GLU A 39 -5.04 -17.13 -8.11
C GLU A 39 -3.92 -16.38 -8.84
N ARG A 40 -4.26 -15.65 -9.90
CA ARG A 40 -3.31 -14.76 -10.56
C ARG A 40 -3.01 -13.55 -9.67
N ILE A 41 -1.80 -13.02 -9.77
CA ILE A 41 -1.41 -11.80 -9.03
C ILE A 41 -2.37 -10.65 -9.33
N ARG A 42 -2.75 -10.46 -10.60
CA ARG A 42 -3.71 -9.44 -10.99
C ARG A 42 -5.04 -9.57 -10.24
N ASP A 43 -5.57 -10.79 -10.16
CA ASP A 43 -6.86 -11.06 -9.51
C ASP A 43 -6.74 -10.86 -7.99
N ALA A 44 -5.61 -11.21 -7.39
CA ALA A 44 -5.34 -10.93 -5.98
C ALA A 44 -5.30 -9.42 -5.71
N LEU A 45 -4.59 -8.64 -6.55
CA LEU A 45 -4.55 -7.19 -6.44
C LEU A 45 -5.96 -6.57 -6.52
N MET A 46 -6.75 -6.97 -7.50
CA MET A 46 -8.13 -6.49 -7.66
C MET A 46 -8.99 -6.82 -6.45
N ARG A 47 -8.89 -8.06 -5.96
CA ARG A 47 -9.65 -8.53 -4.80
C ARG A 47 -9.31 -7.74 -3.53
N HIS A 48 -8.03 -7.50 -3.26
CA HIS A 48 -7.60 -6.73 -2.08
C HIS A 48 -7.95 -5.25 -2.20
N LEU A 49 -7.79 -4.66 -3.37
CA LEU A 49 -8.14 -3.26 -3.60
C LEU A 49 -9.65 -3.04 -3.45
N GLU A 50 -10.48 -3.91 -4.01
CA GLU A 50 -11.93 -3.83 -3.85
C GLU A 50 -12.34 -3.99 -2.38
N LYS A 51 -11.77 -4.97 -1.68
CA LYS A 51 -12.04 -5.22 -0.27
C LYS A 51 -11.72 -4.01 0.60
N ASP A 52 -10.57 -3.36 0.38
CA ASP A 52 -10.07 -2.31 1.26
C ASP A 52 -10.49 -0.91 0.83
N LEU A 53 -10.77 -0.68 -0.45
CA LEU A 53 -11.16 0.63 -1.01
C LEU A 53 -12.63 0.72 -1.41
N GLY A 54 -13.37 -0.38 -1.31
CA GLY A 54 -14.79 -0.43 -1.60
C GLY A 54 -15.14 -0.81 -3.04
N PRO A 55 -16.42 -1.13 -3.29
CA PRO A 55 -16.88 -1.66 -4.58
C PRO A 55 -16.90 -0.62 -5.70
N PHE A 56 -16.84 0.68 -5.38
CA PHE A 56 -16.85 1.77 -6.38
C PHE A 56 -15.46 2.26 -6.73
N ALA A 57 -14.41 1.72 -6.10
CA ALA A 57 -13.04 1.95 -6.51
C ALA A 57 -12.79 1.30 -7.87
N LEU A 58 -12.09 2.03 -8.74
CA LEU A 58 -11.78 1.60 -10.10
C LEU A 58 -10.25 1.53 -10.27
N PRO A 59 -9.62 0.46 -9.78
CA PRO A 59 -8.17 0.29 -9.93
C PRO A 59 -7.81 -0.06 -11.37
N ARG A 60 -6.68 0.50 -11.83
CA ARG A 60 -6.07 0.18 -13.11
C ARG A 60 -4.95 -0.80 -12.93
N VAL A 61 -5.23 -2.07 -13.10
CA VAL A 61 -4.23 -3.15 -13.03
C VAL A 61 -4.08 -3.76 -14.41
N PRO A 62 -2.88 -3.73 -15.02
CA PRO A 62 -2.65 -4.35 -16.32
C PRO A 62 -2.82 -5.88 -16.25
N PRO A 63 -2.99 -6.57 -17.38
CA PRO A 63 -3.12 -8.03 -17.40
C PRO A 63 -1.95 -8.75 -16.73
N GLU A 64 -0.74 -8.22 -16.90
CA GLU A 64 0.49 -8.75 -16.29
C GLU A 64 1.17 -7.62 -15.50
N PRO A 65 0.78 -7.42 -14.22
CA PRO A 65 1.35 -6.35 -13.43
C PRO A 65 2.81 -6.62 -13.08
N SER A 66 3.64 -5.58 -13.13
CA SER A 66 5.04 -5.64 -12.72
C SER A 66 5.22 -4.97 -11.37
N PRO A 67 5.82 -5.64 -10.38
CA PRO A 67 6.12 -4.99 -9.11
C PRO A 67 7.21 -3.93 -9.29
N PHE A 68 7.13 -2.83 -8.52
CA PHE A 68 8.21 -1.85 -8.50
C PHE A 68 9.35 -2.30 -7.59
N THR A 69 9.07 -3.18 -6.64
CA THR A 69 10.07 -3.79 -5.76
C THR A 69 9.56 -5.08 -5.13
N VAL A 70 10.50 -5.84 -4.57
CA VAL A 70 10.23 -6.99 -3.71
C VAL A 70 10.77 -6.65 -2.33
N VAL A 71 10.00 -6.87 -1.29
CA VAL A 71 10.40 -6.64 0.10
C VAL A 71 10.25 -7.93 0.91
N GLU A 72 11.16 -8.11 1.88
CA GLU A 72 11.09 -9.22 2.82
C GLU A 72 10.71 -8.69 4.20
N TYR A 73 9.66 -9.26 4.77
CA TYR A 73 9.24 -9.00 6.15
C TYR A 73 9.80 -10.08 7.05
N PHE A 74 10.43 -9.69 8.13
CA PHE A 74 11.03 -10.60 9.09
C PHE A 74 10.29 -10.56 10.42
N THR A 75 10.30 -11.67 11.14
CA THR A 75 9.73 -11.75 12.50
C THR A 75 10.63 -11.08 13.56
N ASP A 76 11.88 -10.83 13.22
CA ASP A 76 12.85 -10.10 14.04
C ASP A 76 13.05 -8.70 13.46
N PRO A 77 12.66 -7.63 14.19
CA PRO A 77 12.77 -6.26 13.69
C PRO A 77 14.22 -5.78 13.52
N SER A 78 15.20 -6.48 14.08
CA SER A 78 16.62 -6.10 13.97
C SER A 78 17.25 -6.47 12.62
N ILE A 79 16.63 -7.36 11.84
CA ILE A 79 17.18 -7.83 10.55
C ILE A 79 17.03 -6.76 9.47
N SER A 80 15.85 -6.17 9.38
CA SER A 80 15.56 -5.09 8.43
C SER A 80 14.49 -4.14 8.99
N GLY A 81 14.19 -3.07 8.26
CA GLY A 81 13.09 -2.18 8.62
C GLY A 81 11.70 -2.73 8.31
N PHE A 82 11.61 -3.86 7.59
CA PHE A 82 10.34 -4.53 7.30
C PHE A 82 10.11 -5.65 8.32
N TYR A 83 9.03 -5.51 9.07
CA TYR A 83 8.74 -6.36 10.22
C TYR A 83 7.29 -6.84 10.24
N ASP A 84 7.10 -8.15 10.43
CA ASP A 84 5.82 -8.78 10.71
C ASP A 84 6.05 -9.86 11.77
N PRO A 85 5.47 -9.73 12.98
CA PRO A 85 5.70 -10.70 14.04
C PRO A 85 5.11 -12.09 13.75
N ARG A 86 4.21 -12.18 12.76
CA ARG A 86 3.49 -13.43 12.47
C ARG A 86 4.29 -14.41 11.62
N HIS A 87 5.09 -13.90 10.67
CA HIS A 87 5.81 -14.75 9.73
C HIS A 87 6.83 -13.97 8.90
N HIS A 88 7.84 -14.70 8.41
CA HIS A 88 8.71 -14.23 7.34
C HIS A 88 7.92 -14.27 6.03
N ALA A 89 7.81 -13.16 5.34
CA ALA A 89 7.06 -13.05 4.10
C ALA A 89 7.87 -12.33 3.02
N VAL A 90 7.74 -12.80 1.79
CA VAL A 90 8.22 -12.12 0.59
C VAL A 90 7.02 -11.46 -0.07
N SER A 91 7.07 -10.15 -0.21
CA SER A 91 5.97 -9.36 -0.76
C SER A 91 6.37 -8.68 -2.07
N LEU A 92 5.51 -8.81 -3.07
CA LEU A 92 5.59 -8.06 -4.32
C LEU A 92 4.85 -6.76 -4.13
N ALA A 93 5.50 -5.63 -4.40
CA ALA A 93 4.91 -4.31 -4.19
C ALA A 93 4.58 -3.64 -5.52
N TYR A 94 3.37 -3.08 -5.58
CA TYR A 94 2.84 -2.45 -6.79
C TYR A 94 2.35 -1.03 -6.50
N VAL A 95 2.52 -0.14 -7.48
CA VAL A 95 1.80 1.13 -7.53
C VAL A 95 0.61 0.95 -8.45
N VAL A 96 -0.59 1.22 -7.95
CA VAL A 96 -1.83 1.03 -8.70
C VAL A 96 -2.63 2.33 -8.76
N PRO A 97 -2.77 2.93 -9.94
CA PRO A 97 -3.69 4.06 -10.10
C PRO A 97 -5.13 3.62 -9.84
N VAL A 98 -5.85 4.41 -9.05
CA VAL A 98 -7.24 4.15 -8.68
C VAL A 98 -8.07 5.39 -8.93
N THR A 99 -9.16 5.24 -9.66
CA THR A 99 -10.21 6.25 -9.83
C THR A 99 -11.49 5.82 -9.11
N GLY A 100 -12.57 6.59 -9.24
CA GLY A 100 -13.82 6.28 -8.58
C GLY A 100 -13.85 6.66 -7.10
N GLU A 101 -14.95 6.36 -6.45
CA GLU A 101 -15.14 6.63 -5.03
C GLU A 101 -14.53 5.50 -4.20
N CYS A 102 -13.68 5.87 -3.25
CA CYS A 102 -13.04 4.93 -2.35
C CYS A 102 -13.55 5.17 -0.93
N GLU A 103 -13.95 4.08 -0.28
CA GLU A 103 -14.38 4.09 1.11
C GLU A 103 -13.59 3.04 1.89
N PRO A 104 -13.20 3.31 3.15
CA PRO A 104 -12.50 2.31 3.94
C PRO A 104 -13.40 1.10 4.20
N SER A 105 -12.80 -0.09 4.23
CA SER A 105 -13.49 -1.30 4.63
C SER A 105 -13.91 -1.25 6.10
N GLN A 106 -14.76 -2.19 6.53
CA GLN A 106 -15.19 -2.29 7.92
C GLN A 106 -14.05 -2.49 8.92
N LYS A 107 -12.91 -3.02 8.46
CA LYS A 107 -11.72 -3.25 9.30
C LYS A 107 -10.83 -2.02 9.42
N ALA A 108 -10.94 -1.08 8.50
CA ALA A 108 -10.15 0.14 8.53
C ALA A 108 -10.88 1.24 9.30
N LEU A 109 -10.14 2.00 10.08
CA LEU A 109 -10.66 3.15 10.83
C LEU A 109 -10.78 4.38 9.95
N ASP A 110 -9.93 4.48 8.91
CA ASP A 110 -9.84 5.64 8.03
C ASP A 110 -9.17 5.26 6.71
N LEU A 111 -9.47 6.02 5.66
CA LEU A 111 -8.74 6.06 4.40
C LEU A 111 -8.41 7.51 4.10
N ALA A 112 -7.13 7.81 3.94
CA ALA A 112 -6.67 9.16 3.62
C ALA A 112 -5.79 9.17 2.38
N TRP A 113 -5.86 10.26 1.64
CA TRP A 113 -5.05 10.54 0.45
C TRP A 113 -4.07 11.65 0.76
N PHE A 114 -2.79 11.35 0.62
CA PHE A 114 -1.70 12.27 0.94
C PHE A 114 -0.96 12.69 -0.32
N THR A 115 -0.61 13.96 -0.42
CA THR A 115 0.36 14.37 -1.45
C THR A 115 1.70 13.67 -1.20
N PRO A 116 2.60 13.59 -2.21
CA PRO A 116 3.94 13.00 -1.99
C PRO A 116 4.68 13.62 -0.81
N GLU A 117 4.61 14.94 -0.65
CA GLU A 117 5.24 15.68 0.46
C GLU A 117 4.64 15.29 1.81
N GLN A 118 3.32 15.21 1.89
CA GLN A 118 2.61 14.80 3.11
C GLN A 118 2.94 13.35 3.47
N ALA A 119 2.96 12.46 2.46
CA ALA A 119 3.18 11.02 2.66
C ALA A 119 4.56 10.71 3.29
N VAL A 120 5.55 11.57 3.07
CA VAL A 120 6.89 11.42 3.67
C VAL A 120 7.16 12.40 4.81
N SER A 121 6.17 13.15 5.25
CA SER A 121 6.29 14.07 6.38
C SER A 121 6.44 13.31 7.70
N ASP A 122 7.10 13.93 8.66
CA ASP A 122 7.29 13.33 9.99
C ASP A 122 5.97 13.00 10.69
N ASP A 123 4.93 13.80 10.48
CA ASP A 123 3.62 13.58 11.08
C ASP A 123 2.96 12.29 10.56
N VAL A 124 3.02 12.06 9.27
CA VAL A 124 2.46 10.83 8.66
C VAL A 124 3.35 9.62 8.92
N ILE A 125 4.68 9.78 8.85
CA ILE A 125 5.63 8.70 9.14
C ILE A 125 5.45 8.17 10.57
N ARG A 126 5.19 9.03 11.54
CA ARG A 126 4.94 8.61 12.93
C ARG A 126 3.72 7.70 13.09
N GLU A 127 2.77 7.75 12.17
CA GLU A 127 1.61 6.85 12.16
C GLU A 127 1.92 5.49 11.55
N MET A 128 3.11 5.30 10.95
CA MET A 128 3.48 4.09 10.24
C MET A 128 4.35 3.17 11.10
N THR A 129 4.15 1.87 10.90
CA THR A 129 4.98 0.81 11.50
C THR A 129 5.44 -0.17 10.41
N SER A 130 6.26 -1.15 10.79
CA SER A 130 6.58 -2.32 9.97
C SER A 130 7.23 -2.00 8.62
N GLY A 131 7.84 -0.83 8.46
CA GLY A 131 8.55 -0.45 7.24
C GLY A 131 7.67 0.20 6.17
N HIS A 132 6.42 0.52 6.46
CA HIS A 132 5.53 1.16 5.48
C HIS A 132 6.06 2.53 5.01
N ASP A 133 6.76 3.27 5.84
CA ASP A 133 7.42 4.52 5.47
C ASP A 133 8.46 4.31 4.36
N ARG A 134 9.26 3.25 4.46
CA ARG A 134 10.23 2.88 3.43
C ARG A 134 9.54 2.45 2.14
N LEU A 135 8.45 1.69 2.25
CA LEU A 135 7.69 1.23 1.10
C LEU A 135 7.09 2.42 0.33
N ILE A 136 6.55 3.41 1.02
CA ILE A 136 6.02 4.63 0.41
C ILE A 136 7.14 5.41 -0.31
N ARG A 137 8.31 5.57 0.31
CA ARG A 137 9.46 6.21 -0.35
C ARG A 137 9.88 5.49 -1.62
N LEU A 138 9.96 4.17 -1.59
CA LEU A 138 10.28 3.35 -2.77
C LEU A 138 9.22 3.49 -3.86
N ALA A 139 7.94 3.50 -3.48
CA ALA A 139 6.84 3.71 -4.42
C ALA A 139 6.92 5.07 -5.10
N LEU A 140 7.10 6.15 -4.33
CA LEU A 140 7.24 7.50 -4.87
C LEU A 140 8.48 7.65 -5.73
N ALA A 141 9.60 7.04 -5.36
CA ALA A 141 10.81 7.03 -6.18
C ALA A 141 10.57 6.32 -7.51
N SER A 142 9.84 5.21 -7.52
CA SER A 142 9.55 4.43 -8.74
C SER A 142 8.73 5.20 -9.76
N VAL A 143 7.96 6.19 -9.33
CA VAL A 143 7.13 7.05 -10.21
C VAL A 143 7.70 8.46 -10.37
N GLY A 144 8.92 8.72 -9.88
CA GLY A 144 9.58 10.00 -10.01
C GLY A 144 8.98 11.13 -9.18
N GLN A 145 8.31 10.81 -8.08
CA GLN A 145 7.60 11.77 -7.22
C GLN A 145 8.14 11.82 -5.78
N LEU A 146 9.27 11.18 -5.50
CA LEU A 146 9.90 11.29 -4.18
C LEU A 146 10.41 12.71 -3.97
N PRO A 147 9.92 13.42 -2.94
CA PRO A 147 10.39 14.77 -2.62
C PRO A 147 11.85 14.82 -2.17
#